data_ccad851cdbb8dcc814638c9bd0ccc47f
#
_entry.id   ccad851cdbb8dcc814638c9bd0ccc47f
#
_cell.length_a   1.000
_cell.length_b   1.000
_cell.length_c   1.000
_cell.angle_alpha   90.00
_cell.angle_beta   90.00
_cell.angle_gamma   90.00
#
_symmetry.space_group_name_H-M   'P 1'
#
loop_
_entity.id
_entity.type
_entity.pdbx_description
1 polymer ?
#
loop_
_entity_poly.entity_id
_entity_poly.type
_entity_poly.pdbx_seq_one_letter_code
_entity_poly.pdbx_strand_id
1 'polypeptide(L)'
;MASGTAGTLHEIYSRQIADRGFRADPAQRAVVARLEELRTRLTDAHRAGASLGATLLERLRRRPARAPERGVYLWGPVGRGKTWLMDLFFQSLPFPERRRRHFHRFMHDVHAQLRQLRELESPLEVVAERIAAQVRVLCFDELYVTDIADAMILGGLFRGLFHRGVTLVATSNVPPSDLYREGLQRQRFVPAIALIERHTEAIAIGGERDYRLRQLSRAGTYLMADGAGTDERLRALFEALADQGEVSAGTVHIEGREIPVVRQSETAVWFDFPALCAGPRSQDDYIEIARSFQSVVLAGVPVMDAARDDEARRFIALIDELYDRCVKLVVSAAAPPARLYRGERLALAFQRTASRLTEMQSEEYLAREHLA
;
A
#
# COMPACT_ATOMS: atom_id res chain seq x y z
N MET A 1 28.87 -1.99 -17.12
CA MET A 1 28.30 -1.76 -18.44
C MET A 1 27.68 -3.06 -18.92
N ALA A 2 26.39 -3.19 -18.77
CA ALA A 2 25.59 -4.21 -19.45
C ALA A 2 24.23 -3.57 -19.66
N SER A 3 23.99 -3.01 -20.85
CA SER A 3 22.66 -2.67 -21.33
C SER A 3 21.92 -3.97 -21.64
N GLY A 4 21.42 -4.61 -20.58
CA GLY A 4 20.43 -5.66 -20.69
C GLY A 4 19.15 -5.02 -21.23
N THR A 5 18.76 -5.39 -22.44
CA THR A 5 17.41 -5.14 -22.98
C THR A 5 16.41 -5.66 -21.95
N ALA A 6 15.83 -4.75 -21.19
CA ALA A 6 14.75 -5.11 -20.28
C ALA A 6 13.66 -5.77 -21.14
N GLY A 7 13.38 -7.05 -20.91
CA GLY A 7 12.37 -7.80 -21.64
C GLY A 7 11.01 -7.08 -21.61
N THR A 8 10.12 -7.45 -22.49
CA THR A 8 8.75 -6.92 -22.49
C THR A 8 8.09 -7.24 -21.15
N LEU A 9 7.13 -6.42 -20.71
CA LEU A 9 6.38 -6.70 -19.48
C LEU A 9 5.71 -8.08 -19.53
N HIS A 10 5.34 -8.52 -20.72
CA HIS A 10 4.79 -9.86 -20.94
C HIS A 10 5.79 -10.99 -20.66
N GLU A 11 7.06 -10.81 -21.07
CA GLU A 11 8.12 -11.78 -20.75
C GLU A 11 8.45 -11.81 -19.26
N ILE A 12 8.50 -10.64 -18.61
CA ILE A 12 8.72 -10.53 -17.17
C ILE A 12 7.58 -11.22 -16.41
N TYR A 13 6.33 -10.95 -16.79
CA TYR A 13 5.14 -11.59 -16.21
C TYR A 13 5.19 -13.11 -16.37
N SER A 14 5.45 -13.60 -17.59
CA SER A 14 5.49 -15.04 -17.89
C SER A 14 6.57 -15.76 -17.10
N ARG A 15 7.75 -15.15 -16.99
CA ARG A 15 8.86 -15.70 -16.19
C ARG A 15 8.48 -15.79 -14.71
N GLN A 16 7.96 -14.73 -14.14
CA GLN A 16 7.58 -14.71 -12.72
C GLN A 16 6.43 -15.67 -12.39
N ILE A 17 5.48 -15.87 -13.31
CA ILE A 17 4.43 -16.89 -13.18
C ILE A 17 5.06 -18.29 -13.14
N ALA A 18 6.00 -18.58 -14.05
CA ALA A 18 6.67 -19.87 -14.14
C ALA A 18 7.52 -20.16 -12.88
N ASP A 19 8.33 -19.19 -12.45
CA ASP A 19 9.22 -19.30 -11.28
C ASP A 19 8.43 -19.56 -9.97
N ARG A 20 7.19 -19.05 -9.88
CA ARG A 20 6.32 -19.21 -8.70
C ARG A 20 5.38 -20.40 -8.79
N GLY A 21 5.37 -21.15 -9.88
CA GLY A 21 4.44 -22.24 -10.12
C GLY A 21 2.98 -21.80 -10.19
N PHE A 22 2.72 -20.53 -10.53
CA PHE A 22 1.37 -20.01 -10.67
C PHE A 22 0.76 -20.35 -12.02
N ARG A 23 -0.56 -20.37 -12.10
CA ARG A 23 -1.27 -20.46 -13.37
C ARG A 23 -1.57 -19.04 -13.87
N ALA A 24 -1.27 -18.79 -15.15
CA ALA A 24 -1.55 -17.53 -15.78
C ALA A 24 -3.08 -17.26 -15.82
N ASP A 25 -3.48 -16.11 -15.28
CA ASP A 25 -4.86 -15.64 -15.27
C ASP A 25 -5.17 -14.83 -16.54
N PRO A 26 -6.22 -15.16 -17.30
CA PRO A 26 -6.59 -14.39 -18.48
C PRO A 26 -6.86 -12.90 -18.20
N ALA A 27 -7.47 -12.57 -17.05
CA ALA A 27 -7.72 -11.18 -16.64
C ALA A 27 -6.41 -10.42 -16.39
N GLN A 28 -5.44 -11.06 -15.71
CA GLN A 28 -4.12 -10.47 -15.51
C GLN A 28 -3.36 -10.28 -16.82
N ARG A 29 -3.44 -11.24 -17.77
CA ARG A 29 -2.81 -11.08 -19.09
C ARG A 29 -3.35 -9.89 -19.88
N ALA A 30 -4.67 -9.67 -19.83
CA ALA A 30 -5.28 -8.49 -20.46
C ALA A 30 -4.75 -7.18 -19.86
N VAL A 31 -4.59 -7.13 -18.53
CA VAL A 31 -3.98 -5.98 -17.84
C VAL A 31 -2.52 -5.79 -18.23
N VAL A 32 -1.74 -6.88 -18.28
CA VAL A 32 -0.32 -6.83 -18.71
C VAL A 32 -0.19 -6.24 -20.11
N ALA A 33 -1.09 -6.61 -21.04
CA ALA A 33 -1.10 -6.04 -22.39
C ALA A 33 -1.34 -4.52 -22.38
N ARG A 34 -2.30 -4.04 -21.58
CA ARG A 34 -2.57 -2.60 -21.45
C ARG A 34 -1.44 -1.83 -20.79
N LEU A 35 -0.83 -2.41 -19.76
CA LEU A 35 0.34 -1.82 -19.10
C LEU A 35 1.56 -1.79 -20.05
N GLU A 36 1.75 -2.80 -20.91
CA GLU A 36 2.81 -2.80 -21.93
C GLU A 36 2.58 -1.72 -22.99
N GLU A 37 1.34 -1.53 -23.45
CA GLU A 37 0.99 -0.43 -24.35
C GLU A 37 1.32 0.93 -23.71
N LEU A 38 0.98 1.12 -22.44
CA LEU A 38 1.31 2.35 -21.70
C LEU A 38 2.83 2.52 -21.56
N ARG A 39 3.56 1.44 -21.19
CA ARG A 39 5.02 1.45 -21.08
C ARG A 39 5.69 1.90 -22.39
N THR A 40 5.22 1.38 -23.50
CA THR A 40 5.73 1.72 -24.84
C THR A 40 5.52 3.19 -25.14
N ARG A 41 4.29 3.72 -24.99
CA ARG A 41 3.99 5.16 -25.17
C ARG A 41 4.86 6.05 -24.30
N LEU A 42 5.02 5.71 -23.01
CA LEU A 42 5.85 6.47 -22.07
C LEU A 42 7.34 6.45 -22.46
N THR A 43 7.84 5.30 -22.90
CA THR A 43 9.23 5.13 -23.31
C THR A 43 9.54 5.92 -24.59
N ASP A 44 8.67 5.82 -25.58
CA ASP A 44 8.82 6.57 -26.85
C ASP A 44 8.70 8.06 -26.62
N ALA A 45 7.76 8.46 -25.78
CA ALA A 45 7.61 9.83 -25.34
C ALA A 45 8.85 10.34 -24.57
N HIS A 46 9.50 9.50 -23.78
CA HIS A 46 10.75 9.86 -23.08
C HIS A 46 11.91 10.02 -24.07
N ARG A 47 12.09 9.06 -25.01
CA ARG A 47 13.12 9.10 -26.06
C ARG A 47 12.98 10.31 -26.96
N ALA A 48 11.76 10.62 -27.42
CA ALA A 48 11.50 11.80 -28.23
C ALA A 48 11.88 13.12 -27.51
N GLY A 49 11.64 13.19 -26.21
CA GLY A 49 12.06 14.34 -25.39
C GLY A 49 13.57 14.43 -25.17
N ALA A 50 14.28 13.31 -25.22
CA ALA A 50 15.74 13.27 -25.09
C ALA A 50 16.47 13.57 -26.42
N SER A 51 15.87 13.20 -27.57
CA SER A 51 16.48 13.36 -28.90
C SER A 51 16.34 14.77 -29.47
N LEU A 52 15.37 15.55 -29.04
CA LEU A 52 15.29 16.98 -29.32
C LEU A 52 16.35 17.69 -28.46
N GLY A 53 17.61 17.54 -28.86
CA GLY A 53 18.80 18.10 -28.22
C GLY A 53 18.57 19.55 -27.84
N ALA A 54 18.25 19.75 -26.58
CA ALA A 54 17.98 21.06 -26.03
C ALA A 54 19.24 21.89 -26.11
N THR A 55 19.28 22.84 -27.04
CA THR A 55 20.14 24.01 -26.93
C THR A 55 19.93 24.63 -25.55
N LEU A 56 20.99 25.15 -24.95
CA LEU A 56 20.98 25.72 -23.58
C LEU A 56 19.84 26.74 -23.35
N LEU A 57 19.36 27.37 -24.42
CA LEU A 57 18.23 28.31 -24.45
C LEU A 57 16.84 27.63 -24.28
N GLU A 58 16.66 26.35 -24.62
CA GLU A 58 15.42 25.66 -24.42
C GLU A 58 15.29 25.10 -22.98
N ARG A 59 16.40 24.94 -22.26
CA ARG A 59 16.39 24.63 -20.82
C ARG A 59 15.89 25.81 -19.96
N LEU A 60 15.99 27.05 -20.46
CA LEU A 60 15.51 28.29 -19.82
C LEU A 60 14.04 28.62 -20.21
N ARG A 61 13.58 28.15 -21.35
CA ARG A 61 12.15 28.20 -21.69
C ARG A 61 11.43 27.04 -20.98
N ARG A 62 10.44 27.38 -20.16
CA ARG A 62 9.48 26.42 -19.54
C ARG A 62 9.19 25.34 -20.57
N ARG A 63 9.53 24.07 -20.25
CA ARG A 63 9.15 22.93 -21.09
C ARG A 63 7.68 23.10 -21.48
N PRO A 64 7.33 23.02 -22.79
CA PRO A 64 5.92 23.07 -23.17
C PRO A 64 5.19 21.99 -22.38
N ALA A 65 4.05 22.32 -21.81
CA ALA A 65 3.24 21.41 -21.03
C ALA A 65 2.90 20.21 -21.92
N ARG A 66 3.61 19.10 -21.74
CA ARG A 66 3.36 17.88 -22.49
C ARG A 66 2.11 17.26 -21.92
N ALA A 67 1.14 16.90 -22.77
CA ALA A 67 -0.05 16.17 -22.30
C ALA A 67 0.40 14.86 -21.61
N PRO A 68 -0.19 14.49 -20.47
CA PRO A 68 0.04 13.19 -19.86
C PRO A 68 -0.41 12.07 -20.78
N GLU A 69 0.27 10.94 -20.77
CA GLU A 69 -0.27 9.72 -21.37
C GLU A 69 -1.51 9.29 -20.58
N ARG A 70 -2.49 8.72 -21.25
CA ARG A 70 -3.62 8.11 -20.55
C ARG A 70 -3.13 6.90 -19.77
N GLY A 71 -3.13 7.01 -18.44
CA GLY A 71 -2.65 5.99 -17.52
C GLY A 71 -3.64 4.85 -17.34
N VAL A 72 -3.46 4.07 -16.25
CA VAL A 72 -4.30 2.91 -15.94
C VAL A 72 -4.76 2.97 -14.50
N TYR A 73 -6.03 2.70 -14.25
CA TYR A 73 -6.65 2.55 -12.95
C TYR A 73 -7.12 1.11 -12.79
N LEU A 74 -6.35 0.30 -12.05
CA LEU A 74 -6.66 -1.11 -11.80
C LEU A 74 -7.54 -1.24 -10.57
N TRP A 75 -8.74 -1.81 -10.73
CA TRP A 75 -9.62 -1.98 -9.60
C TRP A 75 -10.22 -3.38 -9.51
N GLY A 76 -10.69 -3.75 -8.33
CA GLY A 76 -11.29 -5.05 -8.07
C GLY A 76 -10.94 -5.56 -6.68
N PRO A 77 -11.44 -6.73 -6.27
CA PRO A 77 -11.25 -7.30 -4.94
C PRO A 77 -9.77 -7.49 -4.57
N VAL A 78 -9.49 -7.57 -3.26
CA VAL A 78 -8.16 -7.88 -2.73
C VAL A 78 -7.66 -9.24 -3.23
N GLY A 79 -6.33 -9.43 -3.31
CA GLY A 79 -5.73 -10.70 -3.70
C GLY A 79 -5.70 -11.00 -5.20
N ARG A 80 -6.12 -10.06 -6.06
CA ARG A 80 -6.13 -10.22 -7.53
C ARG A 80 -4.82 -9.89 -8.21
N GLY A 81 -3.82 -9.50 -7.45
CA GLY A 81 -2.50 -9.17 -7.98
C GLY A 81 -2.40 -7.78 -8.61
N LYS A 82 -3.31 -6.84 -8.27
CA LYS A 82 -3.26 -5.45 -8.77
C LYS A 82 -1.92 -4.79 -8.47
N THR A 83 -1.52 -4.82 -7.21
CA THR A 83 -0.26 -4.28 -6.73
C THR A 83 0.94 -4.93 -7.40
N TRP A 84 0.94 -6.27 -7.52
CA TRP A 84 1.99 -6.99 -8.22
C TRP A 84 2.09 -6.63 -9.71
N LEU A 85 0.97 -6.49 -10.42
CA LEU A 85 0.97 -6.07 -11.82
C LEU A 85 1.49 -4.63 -11.98
N MET A 86 1.14 -3.74 -11.06
CA MET A 86 1.69 -2.38 -11.03
C MET A 86 3.18 -2.39 -10.71
N ASP A 87 3.66 -3.29 -9.83
CA ASP A 87 5.09 -3.50 -9.56
C ASP A 87 5.87 -3.85 -10.81
N LEU A 88 5.38 -4.86 -11.54
CA LEU A 88 6.00 -5.28 -12.80
C LEU A 88 6.12 -4.11 -13.78
N PHE A 89 5.03 -3.35 -13.92
CA PHE A 89 5.00 -2.15 -14.75
C PHE A 89 6.02 -1.11 -14.27
N PHE A 90 5.98 -0.76 -12.98
CA PHE A 90 6.87 0.24 -12.41
C PHE A 90 8.34 -0.11 -12.59
N GLN A 91 8.72 -1.36 -12.34
CA GLN A 91 10.10 -1.85 -12.50
C GLN A 91 10.54 -1.86 -13.96
N SER A 92 9.63 -2.10 -14.90
CA SER A 92 9.92 -2.17 -16.34
C SER A 92 10.17 -0.82 -17.02
N LEU A 93 9.84 0.29 -16.36
CA LEU A 93 10.05 1.63 -16.92
C LEU A 93 11.55 1.97 -16.97
N PRO A 94 12.11 2.38 -18.14
CA PRO A 94 13.56 2.56 -18.32
C PRO A 94 14.06 3.97 -17.96
N PHE A 95 13.32 4.74 -17.17
CA PHE A 95 13.68 6.10 -16.77
C PHE A 95 13.45 6.34 -15.27
N PRO A 96 14.21 7.26 -14.64
CA PRO A 96 14.16 7.47 -13.19
C PRO A 96 12.99 8.35 -12.73
N GLU A 97 12.38 9.15 -13.61
CA GLU A 97 11.30 10.09 -13.26
C GLU A 97 9.98 9.35 -13.01
N ARG A 98 10.05 8.35 -12.19
CA ARG A 98 8.93 7.52 -11.75
C ARG A 98 8.90 7.47 -10.23
N ARG A 99 7.70 7.56 -9.65
CA ARG A 99 7.49 7.46 -8.20
C ARG A 99 6.32 6.53 -7.93
N ARG A 100 6.51 5.62 -6.97
CA ARG A 100 5.45 4.81 -6.40
C ARG A 100 5.28 5.15 -4.94
N ARG A 101 4.04 5.24 -4.50
CA ARG A 101 3.68 5.53 -3.11
C ARG A 101 2.31 4.93 -2.78
N HIS A 102 2.13 4.53 -1.54
CA HIS A 102 0.82 4.36 -0.96
C HIS A 102 0.10 5.70 -0.95
N PHE A 103 -1.17 5.69 -1.37
CA PHE A 103 -1.96 6.92 -1.51
C PHE A 103 -2.03 7.71 -0.20
N HIS A 104 -2.29 7.05 0.93
CA HIS A 104 -2.35 7.70 2.24
C HIS A 104 -1.03 8.40 2.61
N ARG A 105 0.12 7.73 2.45
CA ARG A 105 1.44 8.32 2.73
C ARG A 105 1.74 9.51 1.80
N PHE A 106 1.33 9.42 0.55
CA PHE A 106 1.47 10.53 -0.37
C PHE A 106 0.65 11.74 0.07
N MET A 107 -0.59 11.54 0.52
CA MET A 107 -1.46 12.63 1.02
C MET A 107 -0.90 13.24 2.31
N HIS A 108 -0.36 12.43 3.22
CA HIS A 108 0.34 12.94 4.40
C HIS A 108 1.50 13.88 4.03
N ASP A 109 2.35 13.49 3.04
CA ASP A 109 3.44 14.33 2.54
C ASP A 109 2.92 15.63 1.89
N VAL A 110 1.81 15.56 1.14
CA VAL A 110 1.16 16.73 0.53
C VAL A 110 0.68 17.69 1.61
N HIS A 111 -0.02 17.19 2.64
CA HIS A 111 -0.47 18.03 3.76
C HIS A 111 0.70 18.67 4.52
N ALA A 112 1.79 17.94 4.72
CA ALA A 112 3.00 18.49 5.35
C ALA A 112 3.58 19.65 4.54
N GLN A 113 3.66 19.52 3.21
CA GLN A 113 4.11 20.59 2.32
C GLN A 113 3.15 21.79 2.32
N LEU A 114 1.83 21.55 2.29
CA LEU A 114 0.83 22.62 2.33
C LEU A 114 0.92 23.43 3.64
N ARG A 115 1.18 22.78 4.77
CA ARG A 115 1.41 23.46 6.05
C ARG A 115 2.59 24.43 5.99
N GLN A 116 3.67 24.09 5.26
CA GLN A 116 4.85 24.93 5.09
C GLN A 116 4.63 26.10 4.11
N LEU A 117 3.62 26.01 3.25
CA LEU A 117 3.36 26.95 2.16
C LEU A 117 2.13 27.83 2.43
N ARG A 118 1.66 27.93 3.69
CA ARG A 118 0.42 28.61 4.05
C ARG A 118 0.35 30.09 3.66
N GLU A 119 1.50 30.73 3.56
CA GLU A 119 1.61 32.17 3.21
C GLU A 119 1.51 32.44 1.71
N LEU A 120 1.53 31.41 0.86
CA LEU A 120 1.46 31.56 -0.58
C LEU A 120 0.01 31.64 -1.06
N GLU A 121 -0.23 32.41 -2.12
CA GLU A 121 -1.55 32.58 -2.73
C GLU A 121 -2.12 31.26 -3.31
N SER A 122 -1.25 30.37 -3.82
CA SER A 122 -1.64 29.12 -4.46
C SER A 122 -0.74 27.95 -4.03
N PRO A 123 -0.77 27.53 -2.75
CA PRO A 123 0.17 26.53 -2.22
C PRO A 123 0.04 25.17 -2.91
N LEU A 124 -1.17 24.76 -3.31
CA LEU A 124 -1.40 23.49 -3.98
C LEU A 124 -0.78 23.42 -5.37
N GLU A 125 -0.77 24.52 -6.13
CA GLU A 125 -0.10 24.61 -7.42
C GLU A 125 1.42 24.46 -7.27
N VAL A 126 2.01 25.05 -6.23
CA VAL A 126 3.44 24.90 -5.92
C VAL A 126 3.79 23.45 -5.58
N VAL A 127 2.95 22.76 -4.81
CA VAL A 127 3.13 21.34 -4.51
C VAL A 127 3.06 20.50 -5.79
N ALA A 128 2.05 20.73 -6.63
CA ALA A 128 1.92 20.03 -7.91
C ALA A 128 3.13 20.26 -8.84
N GLU A 129 3.66 21.48 -8.88
CA GLU A 129 4.86 21.84 -9.66
C GLU A 129 6.10 21.11 -9.14
N ARG A 130 6.32 21.09 -7.82
CA ARG A 130 7.45 20.36 -7.21
C ARG A 130 7.42 18.87 -7.51
N ILE A 131 6.24 18.26 -7.45
CA ILE A 131 6.09 16.85 -7.78
C ILE A 131 6.35 16.61 -9.27
N ALA A 132 5.73 17.39 -10.16
CA ALA A 132 5.86 17.25 -11.60
C ALA A 132 7.28 17.53 -12.12
N ALA A 133 8.07 18.32 -11.39
CA ALA A 133 9.49 18.56 -11.72
C ALA A 133 10.34 17.27 -11.61
N GLN A 134 9.94 16.33 -10.77
CA GLN A 134 10.68 15.10 -10.46
C GLN A 134 10.03 13.84 -11.04
N VAL A 135 8.71 13.88 -11.34
CA VAL A 135 7.91 12.69 -11.61
C VAL A 135 7.18 12.84 -12.94
N ARG A 136 7.34 11.85 -13.82
CA ARG A 136 6.56 11.68 -15.05
C ARG A 136 5.47 10.63 -14.90
N VAL A 137 5.75 9.58 -14.11
CA VAL A 137 4.81 8.52 -13.82
C VAL A 137 4.64 8.41 -12.32
N LEU A 138 3.42 8.61 -11.86
CA LEU A 138 3.04 8.48 -10.47
C LEU A 138 2.18 7.23 -10.32
N CYS A 139 2.66 6.27 -9.52
CA CYS A 139 1.97 5.05 -9.20
C CYS A 139 1.41 5.15 -7.78
N PHE A 140 0.10 4.96 -7.62
CA PHE A 140 -0.54 4.88 -6.32
C PHE A 140 -0.99 3.47 -6.00
N ASP A 141 -0.48 2.95 -4.89
CA ASP A 141 -1.09 1.80 -4.26
C ASP A 141 -2.30 2.24 -3.45
N GLU A 142 -3.36 1.45 -3.58
CA GLU A 142 -4.59 1.60 -2.80
C GLU A 142 -5.15 3.03 -2.79
N LEU A 143 -5.45 3.54 -3.97
CA LEU A 143 -6.14 4.82 -4.06
C LEU A 143 -7.55 4.67 -3.46
N TYR A 144 -7.68 5.10 -2.21
CA TYR A 144 -8.91 5.10 -1.45
C TYR A 144 -8.99 6.38 -0.61
N VAL A 145 -10.11 7.08 -0.69
CA VAL A 145 -10.29 8.39 -0.05
C VAL A 145 -11.36 8.27 1.02
N THR A 146 -10.97 8.52 2.27
CA THR A 146 -11.87 8.52 3.43
C THR A 146 -11.96 9.88 4.09
N ASP A 147 -10.87 10.65 4.06
CA ASP A 147 -10.75 11.92 4.73
C ASP A 147 -11.27 13.06 3.85
N ILE A 148 -12.02 13.99 4.48
CA ILE A 148 -12.57 15.15 3.80
C ILE A 148 -11.48 16.14 3.36
N ALA A 149 -10.40 16.27 4.12
CA ALA A 149 -9.30 17.16 3.77
C ALA A 149 -8.60 16.68 2.50
N ASP A 150 -8.39 15.36 2.36
CA ASP A 150 -7.86 14.74 1.14
C ASP A 150 -8.80 14.97 -0.03
N ALA A 151 -10.10 14.71 0.15
CA ALA A 151 -11.10 14.89 -0.89
C ALA A 151 -11.14 16.33 -1.44
N MET A 152 -10.97 17.33 -0.57
CA MET A 152 -11.05 18.75 -0.96
C MET A 152 -9.85 19.20 -1.79
N ILE A 153 -8.65 18.64 -1.58
CA ILE A 153 -7.43 19.08 -2.28
C ILE A 153 -7.11 18.25 -3.53
N LEU A 154 -7.59 17.00 -3.59
CA LEU A 154 -7.27 16.07 -4.67
C LEU A 154 -7.65 16.57 -6.06
N GLY A 155 -8.78 17.21 -6.21
CA GLY A 155 -9.22 17.77 -7.50
C GLY A 155 -8.26 18.82 -8.04
N GLY A 156 -7.79 19.72 -7.17
CA GLY A 156 -6.79 20.74 -7.52
C GLY A 156 -5.41 20.11 -7.80
N LEU A 157 -4.99 19.18 -6.95
CA LEU A 157 -3.71 18.50 -7.08
C LEU A 157 -3.61 17.70 -8.40
N PHE A 158 -4.61 16.87 -8.70
CA PHE A 158 -4.63 16.11 -9.95
C PHE A 158 -4.69 17.00 -11.18
N ARG A 159 -5.46 18.09 -11.16
CA ARG A 159 -5.46 19.08 -12.23
C ARG A 159 -4.05 19.64 -12.46
N GLY A 160 -3.37 20.04 -11.38
CA GLY A 160 -2.02 20.58 -11.44
C GLY A 160 -1.00 19.57 -11.98
N LEU A 161 -1.09 18.30 -11.58
CA LEU A 161 -0.22 17.21 -12.03
C LEU A 161 -0.46 16.86 -13.50
N PHE A 162 -1.71 16.65 -13.91
CA PHE A 162 -2.05 16.31 -15.30
C PHE A 162 -1.72 17.47 -16.26
N HIS A 163 -1.97 18.71 -15.86
CA HIS A 163 -1.56 19.87 -16.67
C HIS A 163 -0.04 19.92 -16.91
N ARG A 164 0.75 19.36 -16.00
CA ARG A 164 2.21 19.30 -16.09
C ARG A 164 2.73 17.99 -16.70
N GLY A 165 1.84 17.16 -17.24
CA GLY A 165 2.19 15.94 -17.98
C GLY A 165 2.54 14.75 -17.12
N VAL A 166 2.11 14.70 -15.86
CA VAL A 166 2.26 13.52 -15.00
C VAL A 166 1.22 12.47 -15.38
N THR A 167 1.66 11.26 -15.68
CA THR A 167 0.80 10.10 -15.95
C THR A 167 0.50 9.37 -14.64
N LEU A 168 -0.76 9.06 -14.40
CA LEU A 168 -1.23 8.33 -13.21
C LEU A 168 -1.43 6.85 -13.52
N VAL A 169 -0.85 5.99 -12.69
CA VAL A 169 -1.22 4.57 -12.58
C VAL A 169 -1.68 4.31 -11.15
N ALA A 170 -2.84 3.71 -10.96
CA ALA A 170 -3.36 3.50 -9.61
C ALA A 170 -3.96 2.11 -9.47
N THR A 171 -3.86 1.56 -8.25
CA THR A 171 -4.65 0.41 -7.83
C THR A 171 -5.71 0.84 -6.84
N SER A 172 -6.87 0.19 -6.86
CA SER A 172 -7.95 0.43 -5.92
C SER A 172 -8.82 -0.83 -5.75
N ASN A 173 -9.61 -0.86 -4.71
CA ASN A 173 -10.60 -1.90 -4.50
C ASN A 173 -11.96 -1.55 -5.10
N VAL A 174 -12.18 -0.26 -5.40
CA VAL A 174 -13.43 0.27 -5.94
C VAL A 174 -13.20 0.95 -7.30
N PRO A 175 -14.21 1.01 -8.18
CA PRO A 175 -14.11 1.80 -9.40
C PRO A 175 -13.98 3.30 -9.09
N PRO A 176 -13.46 4.12 -10.03
CA PRO A 176 -13.34 5.56 -9.83
C PRO A 176 -14.65 6.24 -9.39
N SER A 177 -15.78 5.79 -9.95
CA SER A 177 -17.12 6.31 -9.61
C SER A 177 -17.52 6.14 -8.15
N ASP A 178 -16.97 5.13 -7.47
CA ASP A 178 -17.31 4.78 -6.09
C ASP A 178 -16.31 5.32 -5.07
N LEU A 179 -15.25 5.99 -5.52
CA LEU A 179 -14.35 6.70 -4.63
C LEU A 179 -15.11 7.73 -3.79
N TYR A 180 -14.86 7.72 -2.48
CA TYR A 180 -15.48 8.65 -1.51
C TYR A 180 -17.02 8.62 -1.58
N ARG A 181 -17.66 7.46 -1.78
CA ARG A 181 -19.09 7.30 -2.08
C ARG A 181 -19.98 7.86 -0.97
N GLU A 182 -19.64 7.59 0.28
CA GLU A 182 -20.40 8.05 1.46
C GLU A 182 -19.75 9.25 2.15
N GLY A 183 -18.78 9.88 1.49
CA GLY A 183 -18.00 10.97 2.05
C GLY A 183 -18.78 12.28 2.16
N LEU A 184 -18.48 13.03 3.22
CA LEU A 184 -19.09 14.34 3.46
C LEU A 184 -18.72 15.31 2.33
N GLN A 185 -19.71 16.05 1.81
CA GLN A 185 -19.55 16.97 0.67
C GLN A 185 -19.01 16.31 -0.60
N ARG A 186 -19.36 15.07 -0.87
CA ARG A 186 -18.91 14.28 -2.04
C ARG A 186 -18.97 15.05 -3.37
N GLN A 187 -19.95 15.95 -3.54
CA GLN A 187 -20.08 16.74 -4.76
C GLN A 187 -18.82 17.57 -5.08
N ARG A 188 -18.04 17.97 -4.08
CA ARG A 188 -16.77 18.67 -4.28
C ARG A 188 -15.64 17.74 -4.72
N PHE A 189 -15.78 16.45 -4.48
CA PHE A 189 -14.82 15.43 -4.92
C PHE A 189 -15.10 14.90 -6.34
N VAL A 190 -16.35 15.01 -6.82
CA VAL A 190 -16.74 14.57 -8.19
C VAL A 190 -15.82 15.10 -9.28
N PRO A 191 -15.32 16.36 -9.25
CA PRO A 191 -14.33 16.83 -10.24
C PRO A 191 -13.02 16.06 -10.22
N ALA A 192 -12.57 15.52 -9.09
CA ALA A 192 -11.39 14.69 -8.99
C ALA A 192 -11.64 13.31 -9.65
N ILE A 193 -12.81 12.71 -9.42
CA ILE A 193 -13.24 11.48 -10.09
C ILE A 193 -13.20 11.68 -11.61
N ALA A 194 -13.82 12.74 -12.11
CA ALA A 194 -13.85 13.05 -13.55
C ALA A 194 -12.43 13.21 -14.15
N LEU A 195 -11.49 13.77 -13.39
CA LEU A 195 -10.09 13.85 -13.82
C LEU A 195 -9.44 12.47 -13.88
N ILE A 196 -9.67 11.60 -12.91
CA ILE A 196 -9.16 10.23 -12.91
C ILE A 196 -9.70 9.49 -14.14
N GLU A 197 -11.01 9.49 -14.35
CA GLU A 197 -11.65 8.81 -15.50
C GLU A 197 -11.17 9.34 -16.85
N ARG A 198 -10.95 10.64 -16.96
CA ARG A 198 -10.43 11.28 -18.18
C ARG A 198 -8.99 10.88 -18.48
N HIS A 199 -8.14 10.80 -17.45
CA HIS A 199 -6.69 10.62 -17.59
C HIS A 199 -6.23 9.19 -17.37
N THR A 200 -7.13 8.27 -17.02
CA THR A 200 -6.83 6.84 -16.87
C THR A 200 -7.84 5.96 -17.62
N GLU A 201 -7.43 4.75 -17.91
CA GLU A 201 -8.30 3.66 -18.34
C GLU A 201 -8.63 2.83 -17.10
N ALA A 202 -9.90 2.79 -16.69
CA ALA A 202 -10.34 1.97 -15.57
C ALA A 202 -10.50 0.51 -16.00
N ILE A 203 -9.72 -0.39 -15.43
CA ILE A 203 -9.71 -1.81 -15.77
C ILE A 203 -10.09 -2.61 -14.52
N ALA A 204 -11.18 -3.36 -14.62
CA ALA A 204 -11.60 -4.28 -13.58
C ALA A 204 -10.77 -5.56 -13.64
N ILE A 205 -10.16 -5.95 -12.53
CA ILE A 205 -9.54 -7.27 -12.39
C ILE A 205 -10.51 -8.15 -11.62
N GLY A 206 -11.35 -8.86 -12.35
CA GLY A 206 -12.22 -9.91 -11.83
C GLY A 206 -11.53 -11.27 -11.91
N GLY A 207 -11.92 -12.23 -11.08
CA GLY A 207 -11.40 -13.61 -11.13
C GLY A 207 -11.67 -14.36 -9.82
N GLU A 208 -11.70 -15.69 -9.83
CA GLU A 208 -12.15 -16.51 -8.73
C GLU A 208 -11.10 -16.83 -7.64
N ARG A 209 -9.84 -16.33 -7.71
CA ARG A 209 -8.75 -16.84 -6.87
C ARG A 209 -7.95 -15.75 -6.19
N ASP A 210 -8.06 -15.68 -4.87
CA ASP A 210 -7.15 -14.94 -3.99
C ASP A 210 -5.92 -15.80 -3.65
N TYR A 211 -4.76 -15.48 -4.23
CA TYR A 211 -3.51 -16.22 -4.00
C TYR A 211 -2.93 -15.99 -2.60
N ARG A 212 -3.04 -14.77 -2.05
CA ARG A 212 -2.56 -14.45 -0.69
C ARG A 212 -3.40 -15.18 0.35
N LEU A 213 -4.72 -15.15 0.18
CA LEU A 213 -5.65 -15.85 1.05
C LEU A 213 -5.33 -17.34 1.12
N ARG A 214 -5.03 -18.00 -0.01
CA ARG A 214 -4.67 -19.41 -0.02
C ARG A 214 -3.38 -19.73 0.73
N GLN A 215 -2.37 -18.86 0.64
CA GLN A 215 -1.12 -19.05 1.36
C GLN A 215 -1.35 -18.91 2.85
N LEU A 216 -2.07 -17.88 3.30
CA LEU A 216 -2.42 -17.67 4.70
C LEU A 216 -3.29 -18.81 5.26
N SER A 217 -4.33 -19.22 4.53
CA SER A 217 -5.22 -20.32 4.97
C SER A 217 -4.49 -21.66 5.08
N ARG A 218 -3.52 -21.92 4.19
CA ARG A 218 -2.73 -23.17 4.24
C ARG A 218 -1.66 -23.17 5.33
N ALA A 219 -0.99 -22.04 5.55
CA ALA A 219 0.11 -21.95 6.51
C ALA A 219 -0.38 -21.70 7.94
N GLY A 220 -1.61 -21.19 8.10
CA GLY A 220 -2.14 -20.69 9.35
C GLY A 220 -1.53 -19.34 9.73
N THR A 221 -2.35 -18.44 10.27
CA THR A 221 -1.91 -17.10 10.67
C THR A 221 -1.58 -16.98 12.15
N TYR A 222 -1.87 -18.02 12.93
CA TYR A 222 -1.54 -18.11 14.35
C TYR A 222 -0.58 -19.27 14.60
N LEU A 223 0.65 -18.95 14.96
CA LEU A 223 1.72 -19.91 15.17
C LEU A 223 2.01 -20.05 16.67
N MET A 224 2.10 -21.30 17.14
CA MET A 224 2.59 -21.55 18.48
C MET A 224 4.12 -21.38 18.52
N ALA A 225 4.62 -20.61 19.49
CA ALA A 225 6.04 -20.37 19.68
C ALA A 225 6.71 -21.54 20.45
N ASP A 226 6.55 -22.76 19.96
CA ASP A 226 6.91 -23.98 20.67
C ASP A 226 8.12 -24.73 20.06
N GLY A 227 8.80 -24.14 19.06
CA GLY A 227 9.89 -24.89 18.45
C GLY A 227 10.82 -24.16 17.51
N ALA A 228 11.92 -24.86 17.20
CA ALA A 228 12.83 -24.49 16.11
C ALA A 228 12.03 -24.43 14.80
N GLY A 229 12.07 -23.27 14.11
CA GLY A 229 11.42 -23.08 12.83
C GLY A 229 10.25 -22.07 12.83
N THR A 230 9.82 -21.55 14.00
CA THR A 230 8.78 -20.51 14.05
C THR A 230 9.22 -19.25 13.32
N ASP A 231 10.46 -18.82 13.49
CA ASP A 231 11.00 -17.63 12.81
C ASP A 231 11.12 -17.82 11.30
N GLU A 232 11.46 -19.01 10.85
CA GLU A 232 11.51 -19.35 9.42
C GLU A 232 10.10 -19.33 8.81
N ARG A 233 9.11 -19.83 9.53
CA ARG A 233 7.69 -19.77 9.11
C ARG A 233 7.17 -18.35 9.08
N LEU A 234 7.48 -17.52 10.10
CA LEU A 234 7.13 -16.09 10.11
C LEU A 234 7.77 -15.37 8.94
N ARG A 235 9.05 -15.68 8.64
CA ARG A 235 9.76 -15.10 7.50
C ARG A 235 9.09 -15.47 6.17
N ALA A 236 8.77 -16.73 5.97
CA ALA A 236 8.09 -17.22 4.76
C ALA A 236 6.70 -16.57 4.60
N LEU A 237 5.95 -16.41 5.71
CA LEU A 237 4.66 -15.73 5.71
C LEU A 237 4.81 -14.23 5.44
N PHE A 238 5.80 -13.57 6.03
CA PHE A 238 6.08 -12.16 5.75
C PHE A 238 6.43 -11.96 4.27
N GLU A 239 7.29 -12.80 3.69
CA GLU A 239 7.66 -12.74 2.27
C GLU A 239 6.47 -12.97 1.34
N ALA A 240 5.52 -13.81 1.77
CA ALA A 240 4.27 -14.02 1.04
C ALA A 240 3.30 -12.82 1.12
N LEU A 241 3.36 -12.05 2.21
CA LEU A 241 2.53 -10.87 2.45
C LEU A 241 3.17 -9.58 1.93
N ALA A 242 4.50 -9.51 1.96
CA ALA A 242 5.25 -8.37 1.46
C ALA A 242 5.08 -8.23 -0.06
N ASP A 243 5.02 -6.99 -0.50
CA ASP A 243 5.11 -6.68 -1.93
C ASP A 243 6.51 -7.02 -2.45
N GLN A 244 6.65 -7.02 -3.79
CA GLN A 244 7.95 -7.14 -4.46
C GLN A 244 8.83 -5.88 -4.31
N GLY A 245 8.41 -4.93 -3.48
CA GLY A 245 9.15 -3.73 -3.16
C GLY A 245 10.38 -4.00 -2.29
N GLU A 246 11.09 -2.95 -1.99
CA GLU A 246 12.26 -2.99 -1.11
C GLU A 246 11.82 -3.42 0.30
N VAL A 247 12.38 -4.52 0.78
CA VAL A 247 12.21 -4.96 2.17
C VAL A 247 13.37 -4.40 2.97
N SER A 248 13.06 -3.61 3.98
CA SER A 248 14.05 -3.03 4.89
C SER A 248 13.85 -3.53 6.32
N ALA A 249 14.90 -3.41 7.12
CA ALA A 249 14.87 -3.58 8.57
C ALA A 249 15.25 -2.24 9.22
N GLY A 250 14.98 -2.08 10.52
CA GLY A 250 15.35 -0.86 11.24
C GLY A 250 14.20 -0.28 12.03
N THR A 251 13.70 0.89 11.66
CA THR A 251 12.61 1.59 12.34
C THR A 251 11.54 2.05 11.35
N VAL A 252 10.30 2.10 11.80
CA VAL A 252 9.21 2.78 11.12
C VAL A 252 8.83 4.05 11.90
N HIS A 253 8.55 5.12 11.15
CA HIS A 253 8.14 6.39 11.74
C HIS A 253 6.62 6.47 11.84
N ILE A 254 6.10 6.46 13.06
CA ILE A 254 4.66 6.48 13.35
C ILE A 254 4.40 7.61 14.35
N GLU A 255 3.53 8.55 14.02
CA GLU A 255 3.11 9.68 14.87
C GLU A 255 4.30 10.40 15.54
N GLY A 256 5.37 10.65 14.78
CA GLY A 256 6.58 11.32 15.26
C GLY A 256 7.48 10.46 16.16
N ARG A 257 7.25 9.15 16.23
CA ARG A 257 8.04 8.19 17.02
C ARG A 257 8.68 7.15 16.12
N GLU A 258 9.88 6.73 16.45
CA GLU A 258 10.53 5.59 15.82
C GLU A 258 10.15 4.30 16.54
N ILE A 259 9.60 3.34 15.80
CA ILE A 259 9.25 2.02 16.30
C ILE A 259 10.15 0.99 15.61
N PRO A 260 10.92 0.19 16.35
CA PRO A 260 11.78 -0.83 15.77
C PRO A 260 10.95 -1.90 15.07
N VAL A 261 11.39 -2.28 13.87
CA VAL A 261 10.80 -3.34 13.06
C VAL A 261 11.84 -4.40 12.73
N VAL A 262 11.40 -5.65 12.70
CA VAL A 262 12.23 -6.76 12.21
C VAL A 262 12.38 -6.65 10.71
N ARG A 263 11.26 -6.40 10.02
CA ARG A 263 11.19 -6.16 8.58
C ARG A 263 10.00 -5.29 8.25
N GLN A 264 10.11 -4.54 7.17
CA GLN A 264 8.98 -3.80 6.59
C GLN A 264 9.07 -3.79 5.06
N SER A 265 7.93 -3.81 4.43
CA SER A 265 7.70 -3.46 3.03
C SER A 265 6.69 -2.32 2.96
N GLU A 266 6.26 -1.95 1.78
CA GLU A 266 5.25 -0.90 1.63
C GLU A 266 3.88 -1.31 2.22
N THR A 267 3.49 -2.60 2.15
CA THR A 267 2.17 -3.10 2.60
C THR A 267 2.22 -3.99 3.83
N ALA A 268 3.38 -4.49 4.22
CA ALA A 268 3.54 -5.41 5.34
C ALA A 268 4.62 -4.94 6.30
N VAL A 269 4.39 -5.16 7.59
CA VAL A 269 5.38 -4.83 8.63
C VAL A 269 5.45 -5.96 9.66
N TRP A 270 6.65 -6.21 10.15
CA TRP A 270 6.93 -7.23 11.17
C TRP A 270 7.51 -6.58 12.42
N PHE A 271 6.78 -6.73 13.53
CA PHE A 271 7.19 -6.27 14.86
C PHE A 271 7.42 -7.46 15.79
N ASP A 272 8.33 -7.28 16.74
CA ASP A 272 8.35 -8.06 17.95
C ASP A 272 7.36 -7.50 18.96
N PHE A 273 6.75 -8.35 19.77
CA PHE A 273 5.74 -7.95 20.76
C PHE A 273 6.21 -6.80 21.67
N PRO A 274 7.46 -6.79 22.20
CA PRO A 274 7.93 -5.69 23.05
C PRO A 274 7.94 -4.33 22.33
N ALA A 275 8.16 -4.28 21.03
CA ALA A 275 8.19 -3.03 20.28
C ALA A 275 6.84 -2.31 20.28
N LEU A 276 5.74 -3.07 20.30
CA LEU A 276 4.38 -2.51 20.32
C LEU A 276 3.74 -2.50 21.71
N CYS A 277 4.06 -3.44 22.59
CA CYS A 277 3.30 -3.64 23.82
C CYS A 277 4.09 -3.38 25.12
N ALA A 278 5.42 -3.51 25.13
CA ALA A 278 6.20 -3.32 26.35
C ALA A 278 6.63 -1.85 26.60
N GLY A 279 6.59 -0.98 25.58
CA GLY A 279 6.98 0.43 25.68
C GLY A 279 5.80 1.41 25.77
N PRO A 280 6.06 2.71 25.88
CA PRO A 280 5.04 3.75 25.89
C PRO A 280 4.44 3.89 24.46
N ARG A 281 3.33 3.24 24.21
CA ARG A 281 2.53 3.32 22.99
C ARG A 281 1.16 3.88 23.29
N SER A 282 0.61 4.66 22.34
CA SER A 282 -0.74 5.21 22.41
C SER A 282 -1.64 4.48 21.41
N GLN A 283 -2.93 4.68 21.52
CA GLN A 283 -3.91 4.19 20.57
C GLN A 283 -3.66 4.78 19.17
N ASP A 284 -3.23 6.05 19.08
CA ASP A 284 -2.91 6.71 17.81
C ASP A 284 -1.80 5.98 17.03
N ASP A 285 -0.80 5.45 17.74
CA ASP A 285 0.26 4.62 17.13
C ASP A 285 -0.35 3.39 16.43
N TYR A 286 -1.33 2.72 17.05
CA TYR A 286 -1.98 1.53 16.50
C TYR A 286 -2.93 1.86 15.37
N ILE A 287 -3.65 2.98 15.44
CA ILE A 287 -4.48 3.50 14.36
C ILE A 287 -3.62 3.74 13.13
N GLU A 288 -2.48 4.41 13.27
CA GLU A 288 -1.60 4.71 12.15
C GLU A 288 -0.94 3.46 11.57
N ILE A 289 -0.52 2.50 12.41
CA ILE A 289 -0.03 1.20 11.94
C ILE A 289 -1.13 0.48 11.15
N ALA A 290 -2.35 0.42 11.68
CA ALA A 290 -3.45 -0.26 11.05
C ALA A 290 -3.92 0.42 9.74
N ARG A 291 -3.72 1.74 9.60
CA ARG A 291 -3.95 2.48 8.36
C ARG A 291 -2.86 2.27 7.33
N SER A 292 -1.61 2.27 7.79
CA SER A 292 -0.42 2.25 6.92
C SER A 292 -0.10 0.89 6.34
N PHE A 293 -0.51 -0.20 7.00
CA PHE A 293 -0.12 -1.56 6.60
C PHE A 293 -1.34 -2.48 6.45
N GLN A 294 -1.42 -3.15 5.31
CA GLN A 294 -2.43 -4.18 5.04
C GLN A 294 -2.21 -5.44 5.87
N SER A 295 -0.95 -5.72 6.20
CA SER A 295 -0.53 -6.94 6.87
C SER A 295 0.47 -6.62 7.98
N VAL A 296 0.24 -7.22 9.13
CA VAL A 296 1.11 -7.11 10.30
C VAL A 296 1.55 -8.51 10.73
N VAL A 297 2.85 -8.70 10.92
CA VAL A 297 3.42 -9.86 11.60
C VAL A 297 3.82 -9.43 12.99
N LEU A 298 3.32 -10.12 14.02
CA LEU A 298 3.64 -9.86 15.41
C LEU A 298 4.26 -11.10 16.04
N ALA A 299 5.55 -11.02 16.35
CA ALA A 299 6.29 -12.13 16.88
C ALA A 299 6.39 -12.11 18.41
N GLY A 300 6.40 -13.27 19.03
CA GLY A 300 6.78 -13.46 20.42
C GLY A 300 5.74 -12.97 21.43
N VAL A 301 4.45 -13.11 21.17
CA VAL A 301 3.39 -12.75 22.12
C VAL A 301 3.46 -13.69 23.33
N PRO A 302 3.77 -13.20 24.54
CA PRO A 302 3.91 -14.03 25.73
C PRO A 302 2.54 -14.36 26.35
N VAL A 303 2.52 -15.31 27.28
CA VAL A 303 1.42 -15.39 28.21
C VAL A 303 1.51 -14.22 29.17
N MET A 304 0.44 -13.46 29.33
CA MET A 304 0.34 -12.28 30.18
C MET A 304 -0.49 -12.63 31.42
N ASP A 305 -0.01 -12.20 32.56
CA ASP A 305 -0.65 -12.30 33.88
C ASP A 305 -0.89 -10.90 34.47
N ALA A 306 -1.28 -10.83 35.74
CA ALA A 306 -1.53 -9.56 36.44
C ALA A 306 -0.31 -8.63 36.47
N ALA A 307 0.92 -9.15 36.41
CA ALA A 307 2.15 -8.33 36.38
C ALA A 307 2.34 -7.65 34.99
N ARG A 308 1.67 -8.15 33.98
CA ARG A 308 1.72 -7.65 32.59
C ARG A 308 0.41 -7.01 32.12
N ASP A 309 -0.43 -6.53 33.03
CA ASP A 309 -1.72 -5.91 32.70
C ASP A 309 -1.58 -4.72 31.74
N ASP A 310 -0.51 -3.94 31.83
CA ASP A 310 -0.28 -2.80 30.93
C ASP A 310 0.09 -3.26 29.52
N GLU A 311 0.87 -4.32 29.37
CA GLU A 311 1.16 -4.93 28.07
C GLU A 311 -0.12 -5.56 27.47
N ALA A 312 -0.90 -6.25 28.30
CA ALA A 312 -2.17 -6.84 27.90
C ALA A 312 -3.17 -5.78 27.41
N ARG A 313 -3.24 -4.63 28.07
CA ARG A 313 -4.11 -3.51 27.66
C ARG A 313 -3.70 -2.96 26.30
N ARG A 314 -2.40 -2.77 26.08
CA ARG A 314 -1.88 -2.31 24.79
C ARG A 314 -2.12 -3.35 23.68
N PHE A 315 -1.93 -4.64 24.00
CA PHE A 315 -2.22 -5.72 23.06
C PHE A 315 -3.72 -5.76 22.69
N ILE A 316 -4.63 -5.59 23.66
CA ILE A 316 -6.08 -5.47 23.38
C ILE A 316 -6.33 -4.31 22.41
N ALA A 317 -5.80 -3.13 22.68
CA ALA A 317 -5.98 -1.94 21.83
C ALA A 317 -5.42 -2.17 20.41
N LEU A 318 -4.23 -2.75 20.30
CA LEU A 318 -3.63 -3.10 19.02
C LEU A 318 -4.54 -4.05 18.20
N ILE A 319 -5.00 -5.15 18.82
CA ILE A 319 -5.86 -6.12 18.13
C ILE A 319 -7.21 -5.49 17.74
N ASP A 320 -7.76 -4.63 18.57
CA ASP A 320 -9.01 -3.93 18.28
C ASP A 320 -8.84 -3.06 17.01
N GLU A 321 -7.76 -2.25 16.89
CA GLU A 321 -7.52 -1.42 15.71
C GLU A 321 -7.21 -2.23 14.45
N LEU A 322 -6.40 -3.29 14.56
CA LEU A 322 -6.09 -4.15 13.42
C LEU A 322 -7.35 -4.88 12.91
N TYR A 323 -8.20 -5.35 13.83
CA TYR A 323 -9.45 -6.05 13.51
C TYR A 323 -10.45 -5.12 12.81
N ASP A 324 -10.68 -3.94 13.36
CA ASP A 324 -11.67 -2.99 12.84
C ASP A 324 -11.29 -2.48 11.44
N ARG A 325 -9.98 -2.48 11.09
CA ARG A 325 -9.49 -2.12 9.76
C ARG A 325 -9.18 -3.29 8.83
N CYS A 326 -9.60 -4.50 9.23
CA CYS A 326 -9.40 -5.71 8.42
C CYS A 326 -7.93 -5.98 8.04
N VAL A 327 -6.98 -5.60 8.90
CA VAL A 327 -5.54 -5.87 8.71
C VAL A 327 -5.30 -7.38 8.84
N LYS A 328 -4.52 -7.95 7.92
CA LYS A 328 -4.14 -9.37 7.97
C LYS A 328 -3.05 -9.55 9.02
N LEU A 329 -3.36 -10.29 10.07
CA LEU A 329 -2.47 -10.48 11.21
C LEU A 329 -1.89 -11.88 11.23
N VAL A 330 -0.56 -11.96 11.25
CA VAL A 330 0.18 -13.20 11.54
C VAL A 330 0.80 -13.06 12.92
N VAL A 331 0.55 -14.01 13.79
CA VAL A 331 1.03 -13.97 15.19
C VAL A 331 1.84 -15.21 15.51
N SER A 332 2.98 -15.06 16.20
CA SER A 332 3.56 -16.14 16.97
C SER A 332 3.35 -15.89 18.46
N ALA A 333 2.84 -16.89 19.19
CA ALA A 333 2.43 -16.74 20.58
C ALA A 333 2.75 -17.94 21.44
N ALA A 334 2.98 -17.71 22.73
CA ALA A 334 3.33 -18.75 23.72
C ALA A 334 2.14 -19.62 24.14
N ALA A 335 0.90 -19.24 23.79
CA ALA A 335 -0.31 -20.01 24.10
C ALA A 335 -1.42 -19.74 23.08
N PRO A 336 -2.44 -20.59 22.96
CA PRO A 336 -3.63 -20.30 22.17
C PRO A 336 -4.34 -19.00 22.63
N PRO A 337 -5.11 -18.31 21.76
CA PRO A 337 -5.74 -17.03 22.07
C PRO A 337 -6.46 -16.99 23.43
N ALA A 338 -7.26 -18.01 23.73
CA ALA A 338 -8.01 -18.09 24.99
C ALA A 338 -7.14 -18.28 26.26
N ARG A 339 -5.84 -18.58 26.11
CA ARG A 339 -4.91 -18.82 27.23
C ARG A 339 -3.77 -17.81 27.31
N LEU A 340 -3.78 -16.78 26.46
CA LEU A 340 -2.76 -15.74 26.43
C LEU A 340 -2.81 -14.80 27.63
N TYR A 341 -3.98 -14.63 28.25
CA TYR A 341 -4.13 -13.83 29.47
C TYR A 341 -4.62 -14.69 30.64
N ARG A 342 -3.96 -14.55 31.79
CA ARG A 342 -4.25 -15.29 33.02
C ARG A 342 -4.57 -14.38 34.21
N GLY A 343 -4.61 -13.05 34.00
CA GLY A 343 -5.03 -12.10 35.02
C GLY A 343 -6.55 -12.02 35.14
N GLU A 344 -7.04 -11.43 36.22
CA GLU A 344 -8.47 -11.24 36.47
C GLU A 344 -8.99 -9.91 35.92
N ARG A 345 -8.18 -8.86 36.03
CA ARG A 345 -8.59 -7.47 35.78
C ARG A 345 -9.06 -7.19 34.37
N LEU A 346 -8.43 -7.80 33.37
CA LEU A 346 -8.74 -7.62 31.95
C LEU A 346 -9.42 -8.86 31.33
N ALA A 347 -9.82 -9.85 32.14
CA ALA A 347 -10.34 -11.12 31.66
C ALA A 347 -11.49 -10.97 30.66
N LEU A 348 -12.47 -10.09 30.95
CA LEU A 348 -13.61 -9.86 30.07
C LEU A 348 -13.21 -9.18 28.75
N ALA A 349 -12.34 -8.15 28.80
CA ALA A 349 -11.84 -7.48 27.60
C ALA A 349 -10.98 -8.43 26.75
N PHE A 350 -10.15 -9.24 27.40
CA PHE A 350 -9.29 -10.20 26.73
C PHE A 350 -10.06 -11.36 26.08
N GLN A 351 -11.21 -11.74 26.64
CA GLN A 351 -12.09 -12.73 26.03
C GLN A 351 -12.58 -12.26 24.64
N ARG A 352 -12.92 -10.96 24.48
CA ARG A 352 -13.25 -10.36 23.19
C ARG A 352 -12.05 -10.39 22.24
N THR A 353 -10.87 -10.03 22.72
CA THR A 353 -9.63 -10.07 21.95
C THR A 353 -9.29 -11.48 21.47
N ALA A 354 -9.47 -12.50 22.32
CA ALA A 354 -9.30 -13.90 21.94
C ALA A 354 -10.27 -14.34 20.83
N SER A 355 -11.53 -13.89 20.90
CA SER A 355 -12.52 -14.14 19.86
C SER A 355 -12.14 -13.49 18.54
N ARG A 356 -11.69 -12.21 18.56
CA ARG A 356 -11.19 -11.49 17.37
C ARG A 356 -9.98 -12.19 16.76
N LEU A 357 -8.99 -12.58 17.57
CA LEU A 357 -7.83 -13.34 17.12
C LEU A 357 -8.20 -14.67 16.46
N THR A 358 -9.27 -15.31 16.92
CA THR A 358 -9.78 -16.53 16.31
C THR A 358 -10.49 -16.24 14.98
N GLU A 359 -11.32 -15.20 14.93
CA GLU A 359 -11.99 -14.77 13.71
C GLU A 359 -11.02 -14.31 12.64
N MET A 360 -9.95 -13.56 13.01
CA MET A 360 -8.91 -13.08 12.11
C MET A 360 -8.17 -14.21 11.35
N GLN A 361 -8.27 -15.45 11.83
CA GLN A 361 -7.70 -16.63 11.15
C GLN A 361 -8.66 -17.24 10.12
N SER A 362 -9.94 -16.85 10.11
CA SER A 362 -10.94 -17.41 9.21
C SER A 362 -10.72 -16.94 7.77
N GLU A 363 -11.06 -17.81 6.79
CA GLU A 363 -11.02 -17.43 5.37
C GLU A 363 -11.90 -16.22 5.08
N GLU A 364 -13.03 -16.14 5.78
CA GLU A 364 -13.99 -15.06 5.64
C GLU A 364 -13.39 -13.70 6.07
N TYR A 365 -12.69 -13.64 7.20
CA TYR A 365 -11.99 -12.44 7.64
C TYR A 365 -10.79 -12.11 6.73
N LEU A 366 -10.00 -13.11 6.38
CA LEU A 366 -8.84 -12.94 5.50
C LEU A 366 -9.24 -12.42 4.11
N ALA A 367 -10.47 -12.70 3.66
CA ALA A 367 -11.01 -12.18 2.41
C ALA A 367 -11.54 -10.74 2.49
N ARG A 368 -11.72 -10.16 3.70
CA ARG A 368 -12.17 -8.77 3.86
C ARG A 368 -11.13 -7.79 3.32
N GLU A 369 -11.60 -6.67 2.80
CA GLU A 369 -10.73 -5.59 2.34
C GLU A 369 -10.11 -4.83 3.51
N HIS A 370 -8.87 -4.41 3.35
CA HIS A 370 -8.21 -3.50 4.29
C HIS A 370 -8.85 -2.11 4.23
N LEU A 371 -9.16 -1.55 5.38
CA LEU A 371 -9.74 -0.21 5.54
C LEU A 371 -8.64 0.75 6.01
N ALA A 372 -7.96 1.41 5.05
CA ALA A 372 -6.88 2.37 5.32
C ALA A 372 -7.37 3.65 6.01
#